data_ecc513d2a82b56ca2d704c0deb1d2e72
#
_entry.id   ecc513d2a82b56ca2d704c0deb1d2e72
#
_cell.length_a   1.000
_cell.length_b   1.000
_cell.length_c   1.000
_cell.angle_alpha   90.00
_cell.angle_beta   90.00
_cell.angle_gamma   90.00
#
_symmetry.space_group_name_H-M   'P 1'
#
loop_
_entity.id
_entity.type
_entity.pdbx_description
1 polymer ?
#
loop_
_entity_poly.entity_id
_entity_poly.type
_entity_poly.pdbx_seq_one_letter_code
_entity_poly.pdbx_strand_id
1 'polypeptide(L)'
;TRITRVLQGAILSNMFFEPSTRTRISFGSAFNLLGGEVRETTEIKASSMSKGESLYDTARVLSGYSDIIVMRHSESGSVAEFAEASRVPVINGGDGSNEHPSQALLDLYTMRTEISDQGKTLDGMSIALVGDLRYGRAVHSLCKLLSLYSNIVLHLISPPELALPDQIQALLIERGHVCRVFEDIEIGISSVDIVYVTRTQEERFPTQADADKYRGLFRLNQQIYTQNCAPNTVIMHPLPRDSRSEAQELDQDLNDNPNLAIFRQTDNGILIRMALFALVLGVETEIHNYAQPVTWFNAKRDNP
;
A
#
# COMPACT_ATOMS: atom_id res chain seq x y z
N THR A 1 -20.51 16.05 -9.57
CA THR A 1 -19.73 14.78 -9.68
C THR A 1 -19.79 14.26 -11.11
N ARG A 2 -18.67 13.72 -11.61
CA ARG A 2 -18.56 13.07 -12.92
C ARG A 2 -17.99 11.65 -12.76
N ILE A 3 -18.44 10.74 -13.59
CA ILE A 3 -17.86 9.41 -13.77
C ILE A 3 -17.31 9.31 -15.20
N THR A 4 -16.36 8.43 -15.43
CA THR A 4 -15.86 8.13 -16.77
C THR A 4 -16.25 6.71 -17.19
N ARG A 5 -16.42 6.51 -18.49
CA ARG A 5 -16.71 5.21 -19.11
C ARG A 5 -15.61 4.80 -20.09
N VAL A 6 -14.40 5.30 -19.84
CA VAL A 6 -13.26 5.09 -20.77
C VAL A 6 -12.89 3.62 -20.98
N LEU A 7 -13.21 2.74 -20.02
CA LEU A 7 -12.99 1.29 -20.10
C LEU A 7 -14.30 0.50 -20.30
N GLN A 8 -15.33 1.11 -20.91
CA GLN A 8 -16.58 0.42 -21.15
C GLN A 8 -16.37 -0.80 -22.05
N GLY A 9 -16.80 -1.98 -21.58
CA GLY A 9 -16.62 -3.27 -22.25
C GLY A 9 -15.34 -4.02 -21.90
N ALA A 10 -14.37 -3.39 -21.25
CA ALA A 10 -13.18 -4.06 -20.78
C ALA A 10 -13.47 -4.93 -19.55
N ILE A 11 -12.75 -6.04 -19.43
CA ILE A 11 -12.91 -7.05 -18.37
C ILE A 11 -11.63 -7.14 -17.53
N LEU A 12 -11.78 -6.93 -16.23
CA LEU A 12 -10.76 -7.22 -15.22
C LEU A 12 -10.97 -8.60 -14.61
N SER A 13 -9.95 -9.47 -14.62
CA SER A 13 -9.88 -10.60 -13.70
C SER A 13 -9.14 -10.22 -12.43
N ASN A 14 -9.87 -10.19 -11.30
CA ASN A 14 -9.36 -9.77 -10.00
C ASN A 14 -9.09 -11.00 -9.12
N MET A 15 -7.84 -11.52 -9.16
CA MET A 15 -7.42 -12.82 -8.66
C MET A 15 -6.70 -12.68 -7.32
N PHE A 16 -7.38 -12.94 -6.21
CA PHE A 16 -6.85 -12.80 -4.86
C PHE A 16 -6.74 -14.13 -4.15
N PHE A 17 -5.58 -14.76 -4.23
CA PHE A 17 -5.25 -16.04 -3.60
C PHE A 17 -4.69 -15.91 -2.18
N GLU A 18 -4.41 -14.68 -1.73
CA GLU A 18 -4.14 -14.33 -0.34
C GLU A 18 -5.25 -13.40 0.16
N PRO A 19 -5.81 -13.60 1.37
CA PRO A 19 -6.90 -12.76 1.89
C PRO A 19 -6.56 -11.28 1.90
N SER A 20 -7.40 -10.47 1.29
CA SER A 20 -7.25 -9.00 1.28
C SER A 20 -8.55 -8.32 0.87
N THR A 21 -9.36 -7.92 1.84
CA THR A 21 -10.63 -7.25 1.58
C THR A 21 -10.42 -5.87 0.94
N ARG A 22 -9.59 -5.01 1.55
CA ARG A 22 -9.39 -3.64 1.09
C ARG A 22 -8.80 -3.56 -0.31
N THR A 23 -7.68 -4.24 -0.55
CA THR A 23 -6.98 -4.17 -1.86
C THR A 23 -7.87 -4.72 -2.96
N ARG A 24 -8.53 -5.86 -2.74
CA ARG A 24 -9.42 -6.50 -3.70
C ARG A 24 -10.59 -5.58 -4.07
N ILE A 25 -11.35 -5.11 -3.08
CA ILE A 25 -12.51 -4.23 -3.32
C ILE A 25 -12.06 -2.93 -3.99
N SER A 26 -10.94 -2.36 -3.58
CA SER A 26 -10.44 -1.11 -4.14
C SER A 26 -10.03 -1.24 -5.62
N PHE A 27 -9.39 -2.34 -6.03
CA PHE A 27 -9.11 -2.60 -7.44
C PHE A 27 -10.41 -2.79 -8.24
N GLY A 28 -11.34 -3.59 -7.74
CA GLY A 28 -12.65 -3.77 -8.39
C GLY A 28 -13.41 -2.45 -8.54
N SER A 29 -13.49 -1.66 -7.47
CA SER A 29 -14.15 -0.35 -7.48
C SER A 29 -13.49 0.62 -8.45
N ALA A 30 -12.14 0.67 -8.49
CA ALA A 30 -11.40 1.53 -9.40
C ALA A 30 -11.69 1.20 -10.87
N PHE A 31 -11.74 -0.09 -11.22
CA PHE A 31 -12.04 -0.54 -12.58
C PHE A 31 -13.49 -0.24 -12.98
N ASN A 32 -14.45 -0.47 -12.07
CA ASN A 32 -15.86 -0.12 -12.29
C ASN A 32 -16.05 1.39 -12.44
N LEU A 33 -15.31 2.22 -11.71
CA LEU A 33 -15.36 3.69 -11.85
C LEU A 33 -14.84 4.18 -13.20
N LEU A 34 -14.00 3.40 -13.87
CA LEU A 34 -13.56 3.64 -15.24
C LEU A 34 -14.54 3.07 -16.29
N GLY A 35 -15.60 2.37 -15.86
CA GLY A 35 -16.63 1.82 -16.71
C GLY A 35 -16.44 0.37 -17.13
N GLY A 36 -15.39 -0.30 -16.67
CA GLY A 36 -15.14 -1.71 -16.95
C GLY A 36 -15.92 -2.68 -16.06
N GLU A 37 -15.88 -3.94 -16.39
CA GLU A 37 -16.51 -5.04 -15.66
C GLU A 37 -15.47 -5.86 -14.88
N VAL A 38 -15.84 -6.35 -13.68
CA VAL A 38 -14.93 -7.10 -12.80
C VAL A 38 -15.41 -8.54 -12.65
N ARG A 39 -14.48 -9.47 -12.77
CA ARG A 39 -14.65 -10.89 -12.42
C ARG A 39 -13.66 -11.21 -11.29
N GLU A 40 -14.15 -11.78 -10.19
CA GLU A 40 -13.34 -12.02 -9.00
C GLU A 40 -13.20 -13.50 -8.68
N THR A 41 -12.00 -13.88 -8.22
CA THR A 41 -11.73 -15.18 -7.58
C THR A 41 -10.92 -14.94 -6.31
N THR A 42 -11.36 -15.54 -5.20
CA THR A 42 -10.80 -15.28 -3.87
C THR A 42 -10.24 -16.50 -3.17
N GLU A 43 -10.40 -17.70 -3.75
CA GLU A 43 -9.97 -18.94 -3.09
C GLU A 43 -9.25 -19.87 -4.06
N ILE A 44 -8.05 -20.29 -3.69
CA ILE A 44 -7.33 -21.37 -4.40
C ILE A 44 -8.17 -22.64 -4.36
N LYS A 45 -8.82 -22.95 -3.22
CA LYS A 45 -9.64 -24.16 -3.04
C LYS A 45 -10.85 -24.24 -3.97
N ALA A 46 -11.36 -23.10 -4.43
CA ALA A 46 -12.48 -23.02 -5.38
C ALA A 46 -12.03 -22.94 -6.84
N SER A 47 -10.72 -22.85 -7.08
CA SER A 47 -10.13 -22.74 -8.43
C SER A 47 -9.60 -24.08 -8.94
N SER A 48 -9.31 -24.14 -10.25
CA SER A 48 -8.62 -25.29 -10.88
C SER A 48 -7.24 -25.56 -10.29
N MET A 49 -6.59 -24.55 -9.69
CA MET A 49 -5.31 -24.70 -8.98
C MET A 49 -5.39 -25.69 -7.82
N SER A 50 -6.56 -25.83 -7.17
CA SER A 50 -6.75 -26.85 -6.12
C SER A 50 -6.68 -28.28 -6.66
N LYS A 51 -6.77 -28.46 -7.98
CA LYS A 51 -6.65 -29.74 -8.69
C LYS A 51 -5.27 -29.95 -9.29
N GLY A 52 -4.30 -29.06 -8.98
CA GLY A 52 -2.92 -29.12 -9.48
C GLY A 52 -2.66 -28.38 -10.78
N GLU A 53 -3.57 -27.47 -11.21
CA GLU A 53 -3.29 -26.60 -12.36
C GLU A 53 -2.13 -25.65 -12.03
N SER A 54 -1.22 -25.51 -12.97
CA SER A 54 -0.06 -24.62 -12.83
C SER A 54 -0.45 -23.14 -12.91
N LEU A 55 0.39 -22.26 -12.34
CA LEU A 55 0.26 -20.81 -12.55
C LEU A 55 0.33 -20.44 -14.03
N TYR A 56 1.16 -21.14 -14.79
CA TYR A 56 1.30 -20.97 -16.24
C TYR A 56 -0.03 -21.23 -16.97
N ASP A 57 -0.67 -22.39 -16.74
CA ASP A 57 -1.92 -22.75 -17.40
C ASP A 57 -3.04 -21.81 -17.00
N THR A 58 -3.14 -21.48 -15.70
CA THR A 58 -4.11 -20.51 -15.19
C THR A 58 -3.95 -19.14 -15.85
N ALA A 59 -2.71 -18.65 -16.00
CA ALA A 59 -2.42 -17.38 -16.68
C ALA A 59 -2.84 -17.41 -18.16
N ARG A 60 -2.51 -18.50 -18.86
CA ARG A 60 -2.88 -18.68 -20.28
C ARG A 60 -4.39 -18.69 -20.50
N VAL A 61 -5.12 -19.36 -19.62
CA VAL A 61 -6.60 -19.44 -19.71
C VAL A 61 -7.22 -18.09 -19.39
N LEU A 62 -6.89 -17.48 -18.23
CA LEU A 62 -7.51 -16.24 -17.78
C LEU A 62 -7.18 -15.06 -18.69
N SER A 63 -5.99 -15.02 -19.28
CA SER A 63 -5.64 -13.99 -20.26
C SER A 63 -6.45 -14.09 -21.57
N GLY A 64 -7.17 -15.19 -21.77
CA GLY A 64 -8.15 -15.31 -22.87
C GLY A 64 -9.54 -14.76 -22.53
N TYR A 65 -9.80 -14.48 -21.26
CA TYR A 65 -11.11 -14.04 -20.75
C TYR A 65 -11.10 -12.59 -20.26
N SER A 66 -9.94 -11.94 -20.25
CA SER A 66 -9.72 -10.63 -19.63
C SER A 66 -8.88 -9.73 -20.50
N ASP A 67 -9.02 -8.43 -20.32
CA ASP A 67 -8.17 -7.40 -20.92
C ASP A 67 -7.01 -7.00 -19.99
N ILE A 68 -7.18 -7.23 -18.69
CA ILE A 68 -6.18 -7.00 -17.66
C ILE A 68 -6.45 -7.90 -16.46
N ILE A 69 -5.38 -8.29 -15.74
CA ILE A 69 -5.45 -9.12 -14.55
C ILE A 69 -4.81 -8.39 -13.38
N VAL A 70 -5.46 -8.40 -12.21
CA VAL A 70 -4.83 -8.07 -10.93
C VAL A 70 -4.65 -9.37 -10.17
N MET A 71 -3.42 -9.67 -9.76
CA MET A 71 -3.12 -10.88 -9.01
C MET A 71 -2.49 -10.57 -7.66
N ARG A 72 -2.96 -11.26 -6.62
CA ARG A 72 -2.34 -11.30 -5.29
C ARG A 72 -2.13 -12.75 -4.88
N HIS A 73 -0.91 -13.06 -4.43
CA HIS A 73 -0.53 -14.41 -4.01
C HIS A 73 0.28 -14.38 -2.72
N SER A 74 0.28 -15.50 -1.96
CA SER A 74 1.04 -15.64 -0.72
C SER A 74 2.51 -15.98 -0.92
N GLU A 75 2.88 -16.51 -2.08
CA GLU A 75 4.26 -16.88 -2.41
C GLU A 75 4.95 -15.76 -3.19
N SER A 76 6.16 -15.40 -2.75
CA SER A 76 6.98 -14.39 -3.43
C SER A 76 7.45 -14.90 -4.80
N GLY A 77 7.35 -14.03 -5.83
CA GLY A 77 7.70 -14.36 -7.22
C GLY A 77 6.54 -14.90 -8.06
N SER A 78 5.45 -15.39 -7.43
CA SER A 78 4.31 -15.99 -8.14
C SER A 78 3.63 -15.03 -9.12
N VAL A 79 3.55 -13.74 -8.78
CA VAL A 79 2.92 -12.74 -9.66
C VAL A 79 3.78 -12.50 -10.90
N ALA A 80 5.10 -12.49 -10.78
CA ALA A 80 6.01 -12.37 -11.91
C ALA A 80 5.93 -13.60 -12.83
N GLU A 81 5.98 -14.82 -12.27
CA GLU A 81 5.81 -16.08 -13.00
C GLU A 81 4.49 -16.09 -13.78
N PHE A 82 3.39 -15.71 -13.13
CA PHE A 82 2.08 -15.60 -13.77
C PHE A 82 2.08 -14.58 -14.92
N ALA A 83 2.72 -13.42 -14.71
CA ALA A 83 2.77 -12.35 -15.70
C ALA A 83 3.55 -12.74 -16.95
N GLU A 84 4.63 -13.54 -16.82
CA GLU A 84 5.41 -14.06 -17.95
C GLU A 84 4.56 -14.97 -18.88
N ALA A 85 3.61 -15.71 -18.31
CA ALA A 85 2.73 -16.58 -19.06
C ALA A 85 1.48 -15.87 -19.63
N SER A 86 1.12 -14.72 -19.09
CA SER A 86 -0.09 -13.97 -19.45
C SER A 86 0.04 -13.31 -20.83
N ARG A 87 -1.08 -13.24 -21.57
CA ARG A 87 -1.18 -12.51 -22.84
C ARG A 87 -1.70 -11.08 -22.67
N VAL A 88 -2.12 -10.74 -21.46
CA VAL A 88 -2.63 -9.41 -21.11
C VAL A 88 -1.83 -8.84 -19.93
N PRO A 89 -1.84 -7.53 -19.71
CA PRO A 89 -1.13 -6.95 -18.59
C PRO A 89 -1.55 -7.54 -17.24
N VAL A 90 -0.58 -7.70 -16.33
CA VAL A 90 -0.81 -8.15 -14.94
C VAL A 90 -0.33 -7.09 -13.97
N ILE A 91 -1.20 -6.69 -13.06
CA ILE A 91 -0.88 -5.78 -11.95
C ILE A 91 -0.67 -6.60 -10.68
N ASN A 92 0.45 -6.35 -9.99
CA ASN A 92 0.76 -6.96 -8.71
C ASN A 92 -0.08 -6.33 -7.58
N GLY A 93 -1.05 -7.07 -7.03
CA GLY A 93 -1.90 -6.72 -5.89
C GLY A 93 -1.31 -7.11 -4.53
N GLY A 94 -0.08 -7.65 -4.51
CA GLY A 94 0.64 -8.14 -3.33
C GLY A 94 1.22 -9.53 -3.57
N ASP A 95 2.52 -9.68 -3.32
CA ASP A 95 3.33 -10.85 -3.70
C ASP A 95 4.12 -11.35 -2.48
N GLY A 96 3.53 -12.21 -1.70
CA GLY A 96 4.14 -12.78 -0.50
C GLY A 96 4.66 -11.70 0.47
N SER A 97 5.89 -11.86 0.93
CA SER A 97 6.62 -10.86 1.71
C SER A 97 7.45 -9.90 0.83
N ASN A 98 7.41 -10.10 -0.50
CA ASN A 98 8.26 -9.38 -1.44
C ASN A 98 7.76 -7.96 -1.69
N GLU A 99 6.66 -7.79 -2.44
CA GLU A 99 6.24 -6.47 -2.93
C GLU A 99 4.74 -6.20 -2.74
N HIS A 100 4.41 -4.91 -2.59
CA HIS A 100 3.06 -4.37 -2.70
C HIS A 100 3.08 -3.03 -3.43
N PRO A 101 3.35 -3.01 -4.76
CA PRO A 101 3.63 -1.77 -5.49
C PRO A 101 2.51 -0.74 -5.43
N SER A 102 1.25 -1.19 -5.56
CA SER A 102 0.10 -0.28 -5.51
C SER A 102 -0.11 0.34 -4.13
N GLN A 103 0.35 -0.30 -3.04
CA GLN A 103 0.36 0.31 -1.71
C GLN A 103 1.42 1.42 -1.64
N ALA A 104 2.64 1.14 -2.09
CA ALA A 104 3.70 2.13 -2.09
C ALA A 104 3.35 3.37 -2.93
N LEU A 105 2.68 3.19 -4.08
CA LEU A 105 2.23 4.30 -4.91
C LEU A 105 1.18 5.17 -4.22
N LEU A 106 0.17 4.57 -3.57
CA LEU A 106 -0.83 5.33 -2.84
C LEU A 106 -0.24 6.02 -1.59
N ASP A 107 0.71 5.38 -0.93
CA ASP A 107 1.42 5.96 0.21
C ASP A 107 2.23 7.18 -0.25
N LEU A 108 2.99 7.06 -1.32
CA LEU A 108 3.78 8.13 -1.90
C LEU A 108 2.89 9.32 -2.36
N TYR A 109 1.76 9.03 -3.00
CA TYR A 109 0.80 10.06 -3.40
C TYR A 109 0.22 10.78 -2.18
N THR A 110 -0.11 10.04 -1.12
CA THR A 110 -0.61 10.63 0.13
C THR A 110 0.45 11.49 0.79
N MET A 111 1.68 11.01 0.92
CA MET A 111 2.80 11.78 1.44
C MET A 111 2.94 13.10 0.69
N ARG A 112 2.99 13.03 -0.65
CA ARG A 112 3.11 14.21 -1.51
C ARG A 112 1.97 15.21 -1.25
N THR A 113 0.74 14.75 -1.16
CA THR A 113 -0.42 15.62 -0.94
C THR A 113 -0.36 16.28 0.43
N GLU A 114 -0.16 15.49 1.50
CA GLU A 114 -0.15 15.97 2.89
C GLU A 114 0.99 16.98 3.16
N ILE A 115 2.20 16.76 2.62
CA ILE A 115 3.30 17.69 2.84
C ILE A 115 3.27 18.90 1.90
N SER A 116 2.64 18.80 0.71
CA SER A 116 2.50 19.95 -0.19
C SER A 116 1.60 21.03 0.40
N ASP A 117 0.60 20.65 1.20
CA ASP A 117 -0.25 21.58 1.95
C ASP A 117 0.55 22.36 3.01
N GLN A 118 1.71 21.86 3.38
CA GLN A 118 2.68 22.51 4.29
C GLN A 118 3.79 23.27 3.54
N GLY A 119 3.70 23.36 2.20
CA GLY A 119 4.72 24.00 1.36
C GLY A 119 6.01 23.21 1.19
N LYS A 120 5.98 21.88 1.45
CA LYS A 120 7.13 20.98 1.34
C LYS A 120 7.03 20.09 0.11
N THR A 121 8.14 19.47 -0.27
CA THR A 121 8.25 18.50 -1.35
C THR A 121 8.76 17.16 -0.82
N LEU A 122 8.61 16.09 -1.61
CA LEU A 122 9.17 14.78 -1.26
C LEU A 122 10.71 14.81 -1.22
N ASP A 123 11.34 15.61 -2.11
CA ASP A 123 12.77 15.83 -2.04
C ASP A 123 13.14 16.59 -0.78
N GLY A 124 14.08 16.05 -0.02
CA GLY A 124 14.55 16.64 1.24
C GLY A 124 13.65 16.41 2.45
N MET A 125 12.52 15.69 2.31
CA MET A 125 11.65 15.39 3.46
C MET A 125 12.33 14.44 4.46
N SER A 126 11.77 14.41 5.66
CA SER A 126 12.13 13.45 6.71
C SER A 126 10.96 12.53 7.05
N ILE A 127 11.23 11.22 7.15
CA ILE A 127 10.22 10.21 7.46
C ILE A 127 10.72 9.23 8.52
N ALA A 128 9.90 8.94 9.50
CA ALA A 128 10.10 7.84 10.43
C ALA A 128 9.31 6.62 9.98
N LEU A 129 9.98 5.50 9.77
CA LEU A 129 9.40 4.18 9.52
C LEU A 129 9.44 3.40 10.83
N VAL A 130 8.27 3.05 11.37
CA VAL A 130 8.13 2.51 12.73
C VAL A 130 7.50 1.13 12.72
N GLY A 131 8.10 0.16 13.41
CA GLY A 131 7.56 -1.17 13.66
C GLY A 131 8.32 -2.29 12.98
N ASP A 132 7.61 -3.23 12.34
CA ASP A 132 8.22 -4.37 11.65
C ASP A 132 8.71 -3.96 10.26
N LEU A 133 9.98 -3.56 10.17
CA LEU A 133 10.61 -3.16 8.92
C LEU A 133 11.17 -4.36 8.14
N ARG A 134 11.33 -5.51 8.81
CA ARG A 134 11.89 -6.73 8.20
C ARG A 134 10.89 -7.45 7.30
N TYR A 135 9.66 -7.63 7.76
CA TYR A 135 8.62 -8.37 7.05
C TYR A 135 7.58 -7.46 6.40
N GLY A 136 7.68 -6.16 6.62
CA GLY A 136 6.76 -5.14 6.13
C GLY A 136 6.91 -4.85 4.63
N ARG A 137 6.35 -5.68 3.74
CA ARG A 137 6.44 -5.48 2.27
C ARG A 137 6.00 -4.10 1.79
N ALA A 138 5.05 -3.45 2.49
CA ALA A 138 4.65 -2.08 2.17
C ALA A 138 5.82 -1.09 2.37
N VAL A 139 6.57 -1.27 3.46
CA VAL A 139 7.77 -0.48 3.75
C VAL A 139 8.85 -0.74 2.69
N HIS A 140 9.07 -2.01 2.30
CA HIS A 140 10.07 -2.35 1.27
C HIS A 140 9.77 -1.66 -0.05
N SER A 141 8.54 -1.80 -0.55
CA SER A 141 8.12 -1.16 -1.81
C SER A 141 8.15 0.36 -1.70
N LEU A 142 7.78 0.94 -0.54
CA LEU A 142 7.86 2.37 -0.29
C LEU A 142 9.31 2.86 -0.33
N CYS A 143 10.25 2.19 0.34
CA CYS A 143 11.67 2.54 0.31
C CYS A 143 12.24 2.53 -1.11
N LYS A 144 11.86 1.54 -1.93
CA LYS A 144 12.25 1.49 -3.34
C LYS A 144 11.70 2.68 -4.15
N LEU A 145 10.48 3.13 -3.90
CA LEU A 145 9.94 4.34 -4.54
C LEU A 145 10.63 5.61 -4.02
N LEU A 146 10.87 5.73 -2.73
CA LEU A 146 11.56 6.87 -2.13
C LEU A 146 12.98 7.00 -2.67
N SER A 147 13.65 5.89 -3.03
CA SER A 147 14.99 5.92 -3.62
C SER A 147 15.08 6.64 -4.97
N LEU A 148 13.95 6.97 -5.60
CA LEU A 148 13.87 7.74 -6.84
C LEU A 148 13.86 9.25 -6.60
N TYR A 149 13.75 9.70 -5.36
CA TYR A 149 13.79 11.10 -4.94
C TYR A 149 15.17 11.48 -4.42
N SER A 150 15.31 12.71 -3.90
CA SER A 150 16.63 13.24 -3.50
C SER A 150 16.64 13.63 -2.02
N ASN A 151 17.77 13.35 -1.34
CA ASN A 151 18.08 13.89 -0.01
C ASN A 151 17.05 13.61 1.10
N ILE A 152 16.34 12.48 1.03
CA ILE A 152 15.38 12.08 2.07
C ILE A 152 16.15 11.62 3.32
N VAL A 153 15.67 12.00 4.50
CA VAL A 153 16.16 11.51 5.79
C VAL A 153 15.18 10.47 6.31
N LEU A 154 15.62 9.21 6.43
CA LEU A 154 14.82 8.11 6.95
C LEU A 154 15.25 7.76 8.37
N HIS A 155 14.33 7.85 9.31
CA HIS A 155 14.47 7.30 10.66
C HIS A 155 13.89 5.90 10.68
N LEU A 156 14.73 4.89 10.89
CA LEU A 156 14.35 3.47 10.93
C LEU A 156 14.19 3.06 12.38
N ILE A 157 12.95 2.89 12.82
CA ILE A 157 12.60 2.66 14.23
C ILE A 157 12.05 1.25 14.37
N SER A 158 12.87 0.34 14.85
CA SER A 158 12.53 -1.08 15.01
C SER A 158 13.46 -1.77 16.00
N PRO A 159 13.06 -2.93 16.57
CA PRO A 159 14.02 -3.79 17.23
C PRO A 159 15.08 -4.26 16.23
N PRO A 160 16.31 -4.58 16.66
CA PRO A 160 17.36 -5.07 15.74
C PRO A 160 16.94 -6.26 14.89
N GLU A 161 16.16 -7.19 15.44
CA GLU A 161 15.68 -8.39 14.74
C GLU A 161 14.63 -8.08 13.67
N LEU A 162 13.97 -6.94 13.76
CA LEU A 162 12.96 -6.46 12.78
C LEU A 162 13.46 -5.27 11.95
N ALA A 163 14.78 -5.07 11.91
CA ALA A 163 15.41 -4.00 11.13
C ALA A 163 15.11 -4.13 9.63
N LEU A 164 15.16 -2.99 8.95
CA LEU A 164 15.02 -2.93 7.49
C LEU A 164 16.12 -3.80 6.84
N PRO A 165 15.80 -4.65 5.85
CA PRO A 165 16.79 -5.48 5.18
C PRO A 165 17.97 -4.67 4.63
N ASP A 166 19.19 -5.15 4.87
CA ASP A 166 20.43 -4.47 4.51
C ASP A 166 20.48 -4.03 3.03
N GLN A 167 19.93 -4.84 2.14
CA GLN A 167 19.89 -4.54 0.71
C GLN A 167 19.05 -3.29 0.40
N ILE A 168 17.94 -3.09 1.12
CA ILE A 168 17.07 -1.91 0.94
C ILE A 168 17.74 -0.68 1.55
N GLN A 169 18.35 -0.83 2.73
CA GLN A 169 19.09 0.27 3.37
C GLN A 169 20.29 0.68 2.51
N ALA A 170 21.04 -0.27 1.97
CA ALA A 170 22.15 0.00 1.07
C ALA A 170 21.71 0.75 -0.19
N LEU A 171 20.59 0.35 -0.81
CA LEU A 171 20.00 1.06 -1.95
C LEU A 171 19.71 2.53 -1.62
N LEU A 172 19.09 2.80 -0.47
CA LEU A 172 18.77 4.17 -0.05
C LEU A 172 20.04 5.01 0.14
N ILE A 173 21.05 4.46 0.80
CA ILE A 173 22.34 5.14 1.03
C ILE A 173 23.07 5.39 -0.31
N GLU A 174 23.10 4.42 -1.21
CA GLU A 174 23.68 4.56 -2.54
C GLU A 174 23.01 5.67 -3.37
N ARG A 175 21.71 5.86 -3.18
CA ARG A 175 20.92 6.92 -3.82
C ARG A 175 21.04 8.30 -3.12
N GLY A 176 21.90 8.40 -2.10
CA GLY A 176 22.20 9.67 -1.42
C GLY A 176 21.22 10.03 -0.29
N HIS A 177 20.43 9.07 0.19
CA HIS A 177 19.55 9.27 1.35
C HIS A 177 20.31 9.04 2.65
N VAL A 178 19.81 9.64 3.73
CA VAL A 178 20.37 9.45 5.08
C VAL A 178 19.48 8.49 5.86
N CYS A 179 20.02 7.35 6.27
CA CYS A 179 19.35 6.40 7.15
C CYS A 179 19.88 6.51 8.57
N ARG A 180 19.01 6.72 9.55
CA ARG A 180 19.32 6.75 11.00
C ARG A 180 18.51 5.69 11.70
N VAL A 181 19.16 4.84 12.49
CA VAL A 181 18.52 3.73 13.21
C VAL A 181 18.22 4.15 14.66
N PHE A 182 17.04 3.82 15.12
CA PHE A 182 16.57 4.08 16.49
C PHE A 182 15.86 2.83 17.04
N GLU A 183 16.05 2.60 18.33
CA GLU A 183 15.33 1.57 19.09
C GLU A 183 14.24 2.18 19.99
N ASP A 184 14.20 3.50 20.09
CA ASP A 184 13.24 4.28 20.89
C ASP A 184 12.36 5.10 19.95
N ILE A 185 11.03 4.89 20.06
CA ILE A 185 10.05 5.59 19.23
C ILE A 185 10.02 7.09 19.55
N GLU A 186 10.09 7.49 20.82
CA GLU A 186 9.96 8.89 21.24
C GLU A 186 11.10 9.74 20.69
N ILE A 187 12.31 9.17 20.66
CA ILE A 187 13.48 9.82 20.07
C ILE A 187 13.38 9.81 18.53
N GLY A 188 13.03 8.67 17.97
CA GLY A 188 13.07 8.45 16.51
C GLY A 188 12.02 9.25 15.73
N ILE A 189 10.85 9.53 16.31
CA ILE A 189 9.79 10.31 15.64
C ILE A 189 9.97 11.83 15.77
N SER A 190 10.97 12.26 16.54
CA SER A 190 11.19 13.68 16.72
C SER A 190 11.68 14.36 15.43
N SER A 191 11.15 15.55 15.14
CA SER A 191 11.59 16.40 14.03
C SER A 191 11.48 15.74 12.63
N VAL A 192 10.50 14.86 12.41
CA VAL A 192 10.19 14.30 11.09
C VAL A 192 8.92 14.93 10.52
N ASP A 193 8.81 14.93 9.19
CA ASP A 193 7.63 15.41 8.48
C ASP A 193 6.51 14.38 8.51
N ILE A 194 6.86 13.10 8.45
CA ILE A 194 5.93 11.99 8.39
C ILE A 194 6.35 10.88 9.37
N VAL A 195 5.39 10.34 10.10
CA VAL A 195 5.53 9.08 10.85
C VAL A 195 4.69 8.02 10.16
N TYR A 196 5.34 7.00 9.59
CA TYR A 196 4.71 5.86 8.95
C TYR A 196 4.83 4.64 9.86
N VAL A 197 3.73 4.27 10.49
CA VAL A 197 3.67 3.14 11.43
C VAL A 197 3.22 1.88 10.71
N THR A 198 3.84 0.75 11.01
CA THR A 198 3.43 -0.57 10.50
C THR A 198 3.28 -1.57 11.63
N ARG A 199 2.30 -2.48 11.52
CA ARG A 199 2.08 -3.54 12.50
C ARG A 199 3.14 -4.63 12.41
N THR A 200 3.30 -5.41 13.47
CA THR A 200 4.04 -6.67 13.43
C THR A 200 3.34 -7.65 12.48
N GLN A 201 4.08 -8.22 11.51
CA GLN A 201 3.56 -9.17 10.53
C GLN A 201 3.57 -10.59 11.12
N GLU A 202 2.75 -10.84 12.15
CA GLU A 202 2.76 -12.09 12.94
C GLU A 202 2.71 -13.36 12.08
N GLU A 203 1.98 -13.31 10.98
CA GLU A 203 1.85 -14.39 10.00
C GLU A 203 3.13 -14.75 9.24
N ARG A 204 4.18 -13.95 9.38
CA ARG A 204 5.50 -14.16 8.72
C ARG A 204 6.55 -14.75 9.66
N PHE A 205 6.24 -14.84 10.96
CA PHE A 205 7.17 -15.42 11.93
C PHE A 205 7.11 -16.95 11.90
N PRO A 206 8.23 -17.64 12.20
CA PRO A 206 8.26 -19.10 12.26
C PRO A 206 7.31 -19.67 13.31
N THR A 207 7.17 -18.99 14.45
CA THR A 207 6.26 -19.38 15.53
C THR A 207 5.50 -18.17 16.08
N GLN A 208 4.31 -18.41 16.64
CA GLN A 208 3.53 -17.37 17.31
C GLN A 208 4.29 -16.77 18.51
N ALA A 209 5.02 -17.62 19.26
CA ALA A 209 5.83 -17.19 20.40
C ALA A 209 6.94 -16.19 20.01
N ASP A 210 7.45 -16.29 18.79
CA ASP A 210 8.43 -15.32 18.29
C ASP A 210 7.78 -13.99 17.94
N ALA A 211 6.59 -14.01 17.37
CA ALA A 211 5.82 -12.80 17.08
C ALA A 211 5.38 -12.06 18.35
N ASP A 212 4.97 -12.81 19.38
CA ASP A 212 4.49 -12.27 20.67
C ASP A 212 5.53 -11.40 21.40
N LYS A 213 6.82 -11.64 21.15
CA LYS A 213 7.92 -10.85 21.73
C LYS A 213 7.92 -9.39 21.28
N TYR A 214 7.34 -9.11 20.11
CA TYR A 214 7.41 -7.79 19.46
C TYR A 214 6.06 -7.05 19.48
N ARG A 215 5.02 -7.64 20.09
CA ARG A 215 3.72 -6.99 20.24
C ARG A 215 3.82 -5.75 21.08
N GLY A 216 3.23 -4.65 20.61
CA GLY A 216 3.10 -3.41 21.35
C GLY A 216 4.40 -2.70 21.73
N LEU A 217 5.57 -3.14 21.19
CA LEU A 217 6.84 -2.49 21.48
C LEU A 217 6.92 -1.05 20.98
N PHE A 218 6.31 -0.78 19.83
CA PHE A 218 6.28 0.55 19.23
C PHE A 218 4.83 1.00 19.08
N ARG A 219 4.32 1.67 20.10
CA ARG A 219 2.95 2.16 20.15
C ARG A 219 2.95 3.67 20.03
N LEU A 220 2.32 4.20 19.00
CA LEU A 220 2.05 5.62 18.83
C LEU A 220 0.64 5.95 19.32
N ASN A 221 0.53 6.83 20.31
CA ASN A 221 -0.71 7.36 20.82
C ASN A 221 -0.68 8.90 20.82
N GLN A 222 -1.80 9.53 21.17
CA GLN A 222 -1.93 11.00 21.18
C GLN A 222 -0.92 11.67 22.14
N GLN A 223 -0.62 11.05 23.28
CA GLN A 223 0.35 11.60 24.23
C GLN A 223 1.77 11.62 23.64
N ILE A 224 2.25 10.48 23.13
CA ILE A 224 3.58 10.34 22.53
C ILE A 224 3.71 11.29 21.34
N TYR A 225 2.67 11.35 20.48
CA TYR A 225 2.64 12.26 19.36
C TYR A 225 2.79 13.73 19.80
N THR A 226 1.99 14.17 20.76
CA THR A 226 1.99 15.57 21.22
C THR A 226 3.30 15.98 21.89
N GLN A 227 3.95 15.04 22.57
CA GLN A 227 5.21 15.31 23.29
C GLN A 227 6.44 15.34 22.38
N ASN A 228 6.43 14.54 21.30
CA ASN A 228 7.66 14.26 20.54
C ASN A 228 7.60 14.73 19.06
N CYS A 229 6.42 14.84 18.46
CA CYS A 229 6.28 15.28 17.08
C CYS A 229 6.07 16.78 16.94
N ALA A 230 6.42 17.34 15.79
CA ALA A 230 5.99 18.68 15.40
C ALA A 230 4.46 18.73 15.23
N PRO A 231 3.80 19.88 15.46
CA PRO A 231 2.34 19.98 15.40
C PRO A 231 1.69 19.59 14.06
N ASN A 232 2.47 19.57 13.00
CA ASN A 232 2.03 19.25 11.63
C ASN A 232 2.64 17.97 11.08
N THR A 233 3.26 17.14 11.92
CA THR A 233 3.79 15.84 11.52
C THR A 233 2.65 14.91 11.09
N VAL A 234 2.69 14.41 9.86
CA VAL A 234 1.66 13.55 9.29
C VAL A 234 1.81 12.12 9.83
N ILE A 235 0.70 11.49 10.21
CA ILE A 235 0.67 10.10 10.68
C ILE A 235 0.04 9.22 9.60
N MET A 236 0.76 8.19 9.17
CA MET A 236 0.33 7.23 8.14
C MET A 236 0.44 5.79 8.62
N HIS A 237 -0.39 4.91 8.03
CA HIS A 237 -0.39 3.48 8.31
C HIS A 237 -1.03 2.71 7.15
N PRO A 238 -0.43 1.62 6.63
CA PRO A 238 -0.97 0.89 5.48
C PRO A 238 -2.22 0.07 5.78
N LEU A 239 -2.63 0.02 7.07
CA LEU A 239 -3.74 -0.78 7.58
C LEU A 239 -3.62 -2.30 7.30
N PRO A 240 -4.21 -3.17 8.13
CA PRO A 240 -5.03 -2.85 9.30
C PRO A 240 -4.20 -2.41 10.50
N ARG A 241 -4.73 -1.53 11.35
CA ARG A 241 -4.23 -1.35 12.72
C ARG A 241 -4.61 -2.56 13.55
N ASP A 242 -3.73 -3.01 14.42
CA ASP A 242 -4.09 -4.03 15.40
C ASP A 242 -4.96 -3.38 16.50
N SER A 243 -6.15 -3.95 16.75
CA SER A 243 -7.08 -3.44 17.75
C SER A 243 -6.99 -4.16 19.10
N ARG A 244 -6.14 -5.21 19.18
CA ARG A 244 -5.89 -5.92 20.45
C ARG A 244 -5.09 -5.03 21.40
N SER A 245 -5.49 -4.93 22.64
CA SER A 245 -4.90 -3.99 23.62
C SER A 245 -3.40 -4.16 23.80
N GLU A 246 -2.90 -5.39 23.69
CA GLU A 246 -1.50 -5.76 23.83
C GLU A 246 -0.66 -5.62 22.55
N ALA A 247 -1.31 -5.38 21.41
CA ALA A 247 -0.65 -5.38 20.11
C ALA A 247 -0.83 -4.08 19.32
N GLN A 248 -1.51 -3.09 19.90
CA GLN A 248 -1.75 -1.80 19.26
C GLN A 248 -0.45 -1.07 18.95
N GLU A 249 -0.16 -0.85 17.69
CA GLU A 249 0.95 -0.03 17.21
C GLU A 249 0.54 1.42 16.93
N LEU A 250 -0.74 1.65 16.63
CA LEU A 250 -1.30 2.98 16.38
C LEU A 250 -2.67 3.10 17.06
N ASP A 251 -2.72 3.88 18.12
CA ASP A 251 -3.90 4.02 18.96
C ASP A 251 -5.08 4.70 18.28
N GLN A 252 -6.28 4.32 18.75
CA GLN A 252 -7.53 4.94 18.29
C GLN A 252 -7.77 6.33 18.88
N ASP A 253 -7.06 6.72 19.94
CA ASP A 253 -7.12 8.07 20.51
C ASP A 253 -6.61 9.15 19.54
N LEU A 254 -5.87 8.73 18.51
CA LEU A 254 -5.44 9.58 17.41
C LEU A 254 -6.53 9.84 16.34
N ASN A 255 -7.70 9.20 16.43
CA ASN A 255 -8.71 9.30 15.36
C ASN A 255 -9.20 10.72 15.11
N ASP A 256 -9.22 11.59 16.13
CA ASP A 256 -9.61 13.00 16.01
C ASP A 256 -8.41 13.93 15.72
N ASN A 257 -7.20 13.37 15.56
CA ASN A 257 -6.03 14.15 15.20
C ASN A 257 -6.08 14.52 13.72
N PRO A 258 -6.06 15.82 13.34
CA PRO A 258 -6.16 16.24 11.95
C PRO A 258 -5.01 15.76 11.06
N ASN A 259 -3.86 15.48 11.68
CA ASN A 259 -2.68 14.96 10.97
C ASN A 259 -2.71 13.45 10.76
N LEU A 260 -3.72 12.72 11.28
CA LEU A 260 -3.92 11.32 10.99
C LEU A 260 -4.45 11.15 9.57
N ALA A 261 -3.60 10.73 8.66
CA ALA A 261 -3.92 10.61 7.24
C ALA A 261 -4.42 9.23 6.80
N ILE A 262 -4.54 8.24 7.69
CA ILE A 262 -4.78 6.83 7.34
C ILE A 262 -6.03 6.59 6.48
N PHE A 263 -7.10 7.36 6.68
CA PHE A 263 -8.33 7.22 5.89
C PHE A 263 -8.21 7.95 4.55
N ARG A 264 -7.60 9.13 4.51
CA ARG A 264 -7.23 9.81 3.25
C ARG A 264 -6.29 8.95 2.43
N GLN A 265 -5.31 8.29 3.08
CA GLN A 265 -4.41 7.31 2.46
C GLN A 265 -5.19 6.16 1.79
N THR A 266 -6.19 5.58 2.45
CA THR A 266 -7.02 4.52 1.84
C THR A 266 -7.87 5.02 0.68
N ASP A 267 -8.44 6.22 0.80
CA ASP A 267 -9.27 6.82 -0.25
C ASP A 267 -8.43 7.13 -1.51
N ASN A 268 -7.20 7.60 -1.34
CA ASN A 268 -6.24 7.79 -2.43
C ASN A 268 -5.93 6.49 -3.19
N GLY A 269 -6.10 5.34 -2.54
CA GLY A 269 -5.92 4.05 -3.16
C GLY A 269 -6.83 3.80 -4.37
N ILE A 270 -8.05 4.32 -4.38
CA ILE A 270 -8.95 4.22 -5.53
C ILE A 270 -8.40 5.05 -6.70
N LEU A 271 -7.98 6.29 -6.43
CA LEU A 271 -7.44 7.18 -7.46
C LEU A 271 -6.18 6.63 -8.11
N ILE A 272 -5.26 6.11 -7.31
CA ILE A 272 -4.02 5.49 -7.79
C ILE A 272 -4.31 4.24 -8.64
N ARG A 273 -5.24 3.39 -8.22
CA ARG A 273 -5.62 2.20 -8.98
C ARG A 273 -6.33 2.55 -10.29
N MET A 274 -7.17 3.60 -10.30
CA MET A 274 -7.73 4.13 -11.54
C MET A 274 -6.62 4.62 -12.48
N ALA A 275 -5.65 5.37 -11.97
CA ALA A 275 -4.51 5.84 -12.75
C ALA A 275 -3.67 4.69 -13.31
N LEU A 276 -3.40 3.65 -12.50
CA LEU A 276 -2.70 2.45 -12.95
C LEU A 276 -3.41 1.76 -14.10
N PHE A 277 -4.73 1.53 -13.99
CA PHE A 277 -5.50 0.93 -15.07
C PHE A 277 -5.47 1.78 -16.34
N ALA A 278 -5.66 3.08 -16.20
CA ALA A 278 -5.65 4.00 -17.33
C ALA A 278 -4.30 4.00 -18.07
N LEU A 279 -3.20 4.08 -17.32
CA LEU A 279 -1.84 4.06 -17.88
C LEU A 279 -1.49 2.73 -18.54
N VAL A 280 -1.81 1.61 -17.87
CA VAL A 280 -1.48 0.27 -18.38
C VAL A 280 -2.29 -0.08 -19.63
N LEU A 281 -3.52 0.40 -19.73
CA LEU A 281 -4.39 0.20 -20.88
C LEU A 281 -4.31 1.34 -21.93
N GLY A 282 -3.46 2.36 -21.71
CA GLY A 282 -3.19 3.44 -22.66
C GLY A 282 -4.37 4.38 -22.91
N VAL A 283 -5.20 4.63 -21.88
CA VAL A 283 -6.41 5.47 -21.99
C VAL A 283 -6.39 6.70 -21.09
N GLU A 284 -5.24 7.04 -20.50
CA GLU A 284 -5.09 8.13 -19.52
C GLU A 284 -5.44 9.51 -20.10
N THR A 285 -5.18 9.72 -21.39
CA THR A 285 -5.52 10.98 -22.11
C THR A 285 -7.00 11.08 -22.46
N GLU A 286 -7.71 9.96 -22.51
CA GLU A 286 -9.11 9.87 -22.95
C GLU A 286 -10.12 9.98 -21.80
N ILE A 287 -9.68 9.94 -20.55
CA ILE A 287 -10.57 9.90 -19.36
C ILE A 287 -11.60 11.05 -19.39
N HIS A 288 -11.19 12.25 -19.76
CA HIS A 288 -12.07 13.42 -19.79
C HIS A 288 -13.10 13.38 -20.93
N ASN A 289 -12.75 12.77 -22.05
CA ASN A 289 -13.62 12.67 -23.23
C ASN A 289 -14.84 11.77 -22.97
N TYR A 290 -14.69 10.80 -22.06
CA TYR A 290 -15.74 9.87 -21.66
C TYR A 290 -16.37 10.21 -20.30
N ALA A 291 -16.10 11.40 -19.76
CA ALA A 291 -16.63 11.82 -18.47
C ALA A 291 -18.10 12.28 -18.58
N GLN A 292 -18.96 11.69 -17.77
CA GLN A 292 -20.40 11.99 -17.73
C GLN A 292 -20.82 12.48 -16.35
N PRO A 293 -21.79 13.42 -16.25
CA PRO A 293 -22.35 13.81 -14.95
C PRO A 293 -23.15 12.65 -14.35
N VAL A 294 -23.10 12.53 -13.03
CA VAL A 294 -23.96 11.60 -12.30
C VAL A 294 -25.25 12.30 -11.87
N THR A 295 -26.34 11.54 -11.79
CA THR A 295 -27.67 12.02 -11.42
C THR A 295 -28.05 11.67 -9.97
N TRP A 296 -27.22 10.92 -9.28
CA TRP A 296 -27.42 10.49 -7.89
C TRP A 296 -26.47 11.24 -6.94
N PHE A 297 -26.90 11.41 -5.67
CA PHE A 297 -26.09 12.06 -4.62
C PHE A 297 -24.91 11.19 -4.23
N ASN A 298 -23.73 11.81 -4.12
CA ASN A 298 -22.52 11.15 -3.66
C ASN A 298 -21.97 11.84 -2.41
N ALA A 299 -22.28 11.28 -1.24
CA ALA A 299 -21.92 11.86 0.05
C ALA A 299 -20.41 12.13 0.24
N LYS A 300 -19.53 11.30 -0.36
CA LYS A 300 -18.08 11.49 -0.28
C LYS A 300 -17.57 12.67 -1.13
N ARG A 301 -18.24 12.99 -2.23
CA ARG A 301 -17.75 13.96 -3.22
C ARG A 301 -18.50 15.28 -3.15
N ASP A 302 -19.73 15.25 -2.67
CA ASP A 302 -20.61 16.40 -2.60
C ASP A 302 -20.59 17.04 -1.18
N ASN A 303 -19.93 16.38 -0.21
CA ASN A 303 -19.69 16.86 1.14
C ASN A 303 -18.24 16.51 1.53
N PRO A 304 -17.21 17.31 1.12
CA PRO A 304 -15.82 17.06 1.42
C PRO A 304 -15.46 17.23 2.89
#